data_f2d2dd33ab58f2cc744e0c2559846e2f
#
_entry.id   f2d2dd33ab58f2cc744e0c2559846e2f
#
_cell.length_a   1.000
_cell.length_b   1.000
_cell.length_c   1.000
_cell.angle_alpha   90.00
_cell.angle_beta   90.00
_cell.angle_gamma   90.00
#
_symmetry.space_group_name_H-M   'P 1'
#
loop_
_entity.id
_entity.type
_entity.pdbx_description
1 polymer ?
#
loop_
_entity_poly.entity_id
_entity_poly.type
_entity_poly.pdbx_seq_one_letter_code
_entity_poly.pdbx_strand_id
1 'polypeptide(L)'
;MKTIFNIAISIALGCSCASCSDFLNLTPYSEITAENFYQNEEDFRQAVNGAYEPLRNMYNTEEWNLGEAKSDNTTYIIHIAKSSLDGEDPDQFLETSTNGNVGTKYNNCYVIIGRCNRIISEIDQADFDAEAKSNLKGQALFLRAFCYFNLVQYFGGVPLHTTPSTVYEEAFKPRASVDEVYEQIMKDAQEASDLLPVKSRQEVGRVSKGSAQTLLGNVYMVLKRWAEAEQTLKEVVSSGEYELLADYGSIYSISNKNHKESIFEIQYMQDASLGQQSDFIYRFLPYMTNPSAITGTTPNPCPSNVDHGGFNTPTIDLINAYEKGDKRLDASIGMVEGKLLSLIHISEPTRH
;
A
#
# COMPACT_ATOMS: atom_id res chain seq x y z
N MET A 1 -49.61 46.30 -37.11
CA MET A 1 -48.57 45.32 -37.59
C MET A 1 -47.23 45.47 -36.93
N LYS A 2 -46.65 46.70 -36.81
CA LYS A 2 -45.31 46.86 -36.17
C LYS A 2 -45.27 46.44 -34.69
N THR A 3 -46.33 46.63 -33.93
CA THR A 3 -46.38 46.31 -32.49
C THR A 3 -46.44 44.79 -32.27
N ILE A 4 -47.21 44.06 -33.10
CA ILE A 4 -47.32 42.57 -33.03
C ILE A 4 -45.95 41.92 -33.43
N PHE A 5 -45.29 42.52 -34.43
CA PHE A 5 -43.99 42.05 -34.87
C PHE A 5 -42.88 42.23 -33.79
N ASN A 6 -42.91 43.35 -33.09
CA ASN A 6 -41.97 43.59 -31.97
C ASN A 6 -42.24 42.69 -30.75
N ILE A 7 -43.49 42.35 -30.45
CA ILE A 7 -43.85 41.41 -29.39
C ILE A 7 -43.43 39.99 -29.74
N ALA A 8 -43.57 39.57 -31.02
CA ALA A 8 -43.12 38.26 -31.48
C ALA A 8 -41.61 38.13 -31.45
N ILE A 9 -40.84 39.18 -31.75
CA ILE A 9 -39.37 39.18 -31.65
C ILE A 9 -38.93 39.14 -30.18
N SER A 10 -39.62 39.85 -29.28
CA SER A 10 -39.28 39.83 -27.82
C SER A 10 -39.55 38.44 -27.21
N ILE A 11 -40.58 37.74 -27.62
CA ILE A 11 -40.89 36.37 -27.19
C ILE A 11 -39.87 35.38 -27.77
N ALA A 12 -39.45 35.53 -29.02
CA ALA A 12 -38.45 34.67 -29.65
C ALA A 12 -37.07 34.84 -29.00
N LEU A 13 -36.67 36.08 -28.63
CA LEU A 13 -35.43 36.32 -27.89
C LEU A 13 -35.52 35.80 -26.44
N GLY A 14 -36.69 35.83 -25.79
CA GLY A 14 -36.89 35.32 -24.44
C GLY A 14 -36.82 33.79 -24.34
N CYS A 15 -37.25 33.09 -25.42
CA CYS A 15 -37.16 31.61 -25.49
C CYS A 15 -35.75 31.10 -25.81
N SER A 16 -34.87 31.90 -26.37
CA SER A 16 -33.49 31.51 -26.66
C SER A 16 -32.56 31.53 -25.42
N CYS A 17 -33.02 32.10 -24.32
CA CYS A 17 -32.26 32.10 -23.05
C CYS A 17 -32.61 30.91 -22.14
N ALA A 18 -33.60 30.07 -22.49
CA ALA A 18 -33.84 28.82 -21.79
C ALA A 18 -32.93 27.74 -22.41
N SER A 19 -31.63 27.94 -22.30
CA SER A 19 -30.64 26.89 -22.56
C SER A 19 -30.81 25.81 -21.52
N CYS A 20 -31.29 24.64 -21.89
CA CYS A 20 -31.23 23.46 -21.06
C CYS A 20 -29.74 23.14 -20.85
N SER A 21 -29.20 23.40 -19.67
CA SER A 21 -27.83 23.02 -19.26
C SER A 21 -27.58 21.53 -19.48
N ASP A 22 -28.61 20.72 -19.38
CA ASP A 22 -28.52 19.26 -19.50
C ASP A 22 -28.28 18.77 -20.95
N PHE A 23 -28.55 19.62 -21.97
CA PHE A 23 -28.28 19.26 -23.35
C PHE A 23 -26.80 19.41 -23.73
N LEU A 24 -26.04 20.24 -23.02
CA LEU A 24 -24.60 20.47 -23.25
C LEU A 24 -23.70 19.60 -22.37
N ASN A 25 -24.24 19.06 -21.29
CA ASN A 25 -23.53 18.17 -20.38
C ASN A 25 -23.91 16.69 -20.65
N LEU A 26 -23.65 16.22 -21.86
CA LEU A 26 -23.78 14.80 -22.18
C LEU A 26 -22.60 14.05 -21.57
N THR A 27 -22.81 13.38 -20.44
CA THR A 27 -21.88 12.35 -19.97
C THR A 27 -21.87 11.20 -20.96
N PRO A 28 -20.70 10.83 -21.53
CA PRO A 28 -20.62 9.70 -22.44
C PRO A 28 -21.10 8.42 -21.75
N TYR A 29 -22.13 7.77 -22.29
CA TYR A 29 -22.61 6.48 -21.77
C TYR A 29 -21.58 5.34 -21.92
N SER A 30 -20.57 5.53 -22.76
CA SER A 30 -19.53 4.54 -23.08
C SER A 30 -18.24 4.71 -22.29
N GLU A 31 -18.10 5.75 -21.49
CA GLU A 31 -16.92 6.01 -20.67
C GLU A 31 -17.30 6.09 -19.21
N ILE A 32 -16.48 5.46 -18.35
CA ILE A 32 -16.61 5.56 -16.89
C ILE A 32 -16.15 6.95 -16.49
N THR A 33 -17.09 7.79 -16.03
CA THR A 33 -16.82 9.11 -15.47
C THR A 33 -17.11 9.10 -13.98
N ALA A 34 -16.60 10.10 -13.24
CA ALA A 34 -16.91 10.22 -11.82
C ALA A 34 -18.42 10.39 -11.53
N GLU A 35 -19.19 10.86 -12.51
CA GLU A 35 -20.64 11.12 -12.40
C GLU A 35 -21.49 9.86 -12.65
N ASN A 36 -21.01 8.91 -13.47
CA ASN A 36 -21.72 7.66 -13.76
C ASN A 36 -21.15 6.43 -13.04
N PHE A 37 -20.03 6.58 -12.35
CA PHE A 37 -19.46 5.62 -11.37
C PHE A 37 -20.01 5.95 -9.98
N TYR A 38 -19.75 5.23 -8.96
CA TYR A 38 -20.19 5.45 -7.58
C TYR A 38 -21.73 5.43 -7.39
N GLN A 39 -22.45 4.60 -8.16
CA GLN A 39 -23.90 4.53 -8.10
C GLN A 39 -24.43 3.43 -7.16
N ASN A 40 -23.70 2.36 -7.00
CA ASN A 40 -24.12 1.16 -6.29
C ASN A 40 -22.98 0.50 -5.51
N GLU A 41 -23.28 -0.51 -4.70
CA GLU A 41 -22.31 -1.22 -3.88
C GLU A 41 -21.12 -1.76 -4.70
N GLU A 42 -21.37 -2.32 -5.88
CA GLU A 42 -20.31 -2.91 -6.71
C GLU A 42 -19.31 -1.87 -7.20
N ASP A 43 -19.78 -0.67 -7.56
CA ASP A 43 -18.90 0.42 -7.96
C ASP A 43 -17.97 0.84 -6.81
N PHE A 44 -18.50 0.97 -5.59
CA PHE A 44 -17.70 1.29 -4.42
C PHE A 44 -16.75 0.15 -4.05
N ARG A 45 -17.16 -1.10 -4.22
CA ARG A 45 -16.31 -2.28 -4.01
C ARG A 45 -15.11 -2.27 -4.97
N GLN A 46 -15.36 -1.95 -6.24
CA GLN A 46 -14.30 -1.80 -7.26
C GLN A 46 -13.38 -0.61 -6.94
N ALA A 47 -13.94 0.52 -6.51
CA ALA A 47 -13.16 1.69 -6.11
C ALA A 47 -12.23 1.37 -4.92
N VAL A 48 -12.75 0.67 -3.90
CA VAL A 48 -11.96 0.22 -2.74
C VAL A 48 -10.87 -0.77 -3.17
N ASN A 49 -11.18 -1.73 -4.07
CA ASN A 49 -10.17 -2.62 -4.67
C ASN A 49 -9.05 -1.82 -5.34
N GLY A 50 -9.46 -0.79 -6.11
CA GLY A 50 -8.53 0.13 -6.72
C GLY A 50 -7.67 0.89 -5.70
N ALA A 51 -8.18 1.16 -4.49
CA ALA A 51 -7.38 1.81 -3.43
C ALA A 51 -6.37 0.86 -2.78
N TYR A 52 -6.64 -0.45 -2.71
CA TYR A 52 -5.68 -1.45 -2.23
C TYR A 52 -4.54 -1.73 -3.21
N GLU A 53 -4.80 -1.60 -4.50
CA GLU A 53 -3.89 -2.06 -5.55
C GLU A 53 -2.46 -1.50 -5.43
N PRO A 54 -2.22 -0.18 -5.22
CA PRO A 54 -0.86 0.35 -5.17
C PRO A 54 -0.04 -0.12 -3.97
N LEU A 55 -0.69 -0.68 -2.93
CA LEU A 55 0.02 -1.26 -1.79
C LEU A 55 0.95 -2.40 -2.22
N ARG A 56 0.54 -3.23 -3.19
CA ARG A 56 1.39 -4.33 -3.67
C ARG A 56 2.71 -3.82 -4.25
N ASN A 57 2.66 -2.78 -5.06
CA ASN A 57 3.86 -2.18 -5.61
C ASN A 57 4.75 -1.56 -4.52
N MET A 58 4.14 -0.79 -3.62
CA MET A 58 4.84 -0.13 -2.51
C MET A 58 5.59 -1.13 -1.62
N TYR A 59 4.98 -2.29 -1.32
CA TYR A 59 5.60 -3.31 -0.47
C TYR A 59 6.52 -4.27 -1.22
N ASN A 60 6.44 -4.35 -2.53
CA ASN A 60 7.38 -5.17 -3.32
C ASN A 60 8.79 -4.57 -3.38
N THR A 61 8.94 -3.25 -3.29
CA THR A 61 10.24 -2.60 -3.47
C THR A 61 10.51 -1.55 -2.39
N GLU A 62 9.70 -0.52 -2.29
CA GLU A 62 10.05 0.68 -1.53
C GLU A 62 10.09 0.41 -0.02
N GLU A 63 9.22 -0.43 0.51
CA GLU A 63 9.10 -0.61 1.95
C GLU A 63 10.34 -1.28 2.56
N TRP A 64 10.81 -2.39 1.99
CA TRP A 64 12.02 -3.04 2.50
C TRP A 64 13.29 -2.24 2.21
N ASN A 65 13.34 -1.57 1.05
CA ASN A 65 14.53 -0.80 0.66
C ASN A 65 14.70 0.47 1.50
N LEU A 66 13.61 1.22 1.72
CA LEU A 66 13.64 2.44 2.53
C LEU A 66 13.59 2.18 4.05
N GLY A 67 13.18 1.00 4.47
CA GLY A 67 13.06 0.60 5.85
C GLY A 67 14.19 -0.34 6.30
N GLU A 68 14.11 -1.61 5.90
CA GLU A 68 15.01 -2.66 6.39
C GLU A 68 16.45 -2.47 5.91
N ALA A 69 16.68 -2.10 4.66
CA ALA A 69 18.04 -1.88 4.14
C ALA A 69 18.78 -0.71 4.83
N LYS A 70 18.08 0.16 5.55
CA LYS A 70 18.66 1.22 6.39
C LYS A 70 19.02 0.77 7.80
N SER A 71 18.72 -0.46 8.16
CA SER A 71 19.00 -1.00 9.49
C SER A 71 20.35 -1.72 9.53
N ASP A 72 20.86 -1.95 10.75
CA ASP A 72 22.05 -2.77 10.97
C ASP A 72 21.79 -4.27 10.75
N ASN A 73 20.54 -4.64 10.48
CA ASN A 73 20.11 -6.03 10.31
C ASN A 73 20.48 -6.60 8.96
N THR A 74 20.40 -5.78 7.91
CA THR A 74 20.62 -6.23 6.54
C THR A 74 21.53 -5.27 5.78
N THR A 75 22.04 -5.72 4.64
CA THR A 75 22.84 -4.91 3.73
C THR A 75 22.41 -5.13 2.30
N TYR A 76 22.51 -4.09 1.49
CA TYR A 76 22.27 -4.15 0.05
C TYR A 76 23.52 -4.65 -0.67
N ILE A 77 23.49 -5.88 -1.20
CA ILE A 77 24.61 -6.41 -1.96
C ILE A 77 24.65 -5.77 -3.34
N ILE A 78 25.75 -5.05 -3.61
CA ILE A 78 25.98 -4.42 -4.89
C ILE A 78 26.38 -5.49 -5.92
N HIS A 79 25.61 -5.56 -7.01
CA HIS A 79 25.93 -6.38 -8.15
C HIS A 79 26.02 -5.52 -9.40
N ILE A 80 27.20 -5.39 -10.00
CA ILE A 80 27.50 -4.46 -11.10
C ILE A 80 26.49 -4.49 -12.25
N ALA A 81 25.89 -5.65 -12.52
CA ALA A 81 24.94 -5.79 -13.63
C ALA A 81 23.48 -5.58 -13.21
N LYS A 82 23.17 -5.47 -11.90
CA LYS A 82 21.79 -5.56 -11.37
C LYS A 82 21.45 -4.51 -10.33
N SER A 83 22.45 -3.91 -9.71
CA SER A 83 22.23 -2.86 -8.72
C SER A 83 21.85 -1.53 -9.39
N SER A 84 20.98 -0.80 -8.73
CA SER A 84 20.68 0.59 -9.07
C SER A 84 21.07 1.50 -7.92
N LEU A 85 21.45 2.74 -8.21
CA LEU A 85 21.71 3.74 -7.18
C LEU A 85 20.50 3.97 -6.28
N ASP A 86 19.31 3.97 -6.86
CA ASP A 86 18.07 4.12 -6.08
C ASP A 86 17.86 3.02 -5.03
N GLY A 87 18.38 1.81 -5.29
CA GLY A 87 18.34 0.70 -4.34
C GLY A 87 19.49 0.72 -3.33
N GLU A 88 20.69 1.15 -3.76
CA GLU A 88 21.92 1.16 -2.95
C GLU A 88 21.99 2.36 -1.99
N ASP A 89 21.60 3.55 -2.46
CA ASP A 89 21.70 4.79 -1.69
C ASP A 89 21.02 4.72 -0.29
N PRO A 90 19.85 4.09 -0.13
CA PRO A 90 19.23 3.96 1.21
C PRO A 90 20.08 3.19 2.22
N ASP A 91 20.75 2.10 1.80
CA ASP A 91 21.65 1.32 2.66
C ASP A 91 22.85 2.16 3.15
N GLN A 92 23.30 3.08 2.32
CA GLN A 92 24.44 3.96 2.60
C GLN A 92 24.04 5.33 3.17
N PHE A 93 22.74 5.61 3.37
CA PHE A 93 22.20 6.91 3.79
C PHE A 93 22.58 8.06 2.82
N LEU A 94 22.65 7.74 1.53
CA LEU A 94 23.00 8.67 0.45
C LEU A 94 21.81 9.10 -0.40
N GLU A 95 20.61 8.61 -0.10
CA GLU A 95 19.42 8.93 -0.86
C GLU A 95 19.12 10.43 -0.89
N THR A 96 18.70 10.89 -2.04
CA THR A 96 18.31 12.28 -2.28
C THR A 96 16.83 12.39 -2.63
N SER A 97 16.32 13.61 -2.73
CA SER A 97 14.94 13.85 -3.17
C SER A 97 14.63 13.38 -4.61
N THR A 98 15.65 13.02 -5.38
CA THR A 98 15.53 12.49 -6.74
C THR A 98 15.62 10.96 -6.79
N ASN A 99 15.81 10.28 -5.64
CA ASN A 99 15.81 8.82 -5.57
C ASN A 99 14.42 8.28 -5.99
N GLY A 100 14.42 7.35 -6.93
CA GLY A 100 13.20 6.81 -7.53
C GLY A 100 12.31 6.06 -6.52
N ASN A 101 12.90 5.30 -5.57
CA ASN A 101 12.14 4.58 -4.54
C ASN A 101 11.45 5.56 -3.58
N VAL A 102 12.13 6.65 -3.19
CA VAL A 102 11.53 7.72 -2.38
C VAL A 102 10.34 8.35 -3.10
N GLY A 103 10.53 8.70 -4.38
CA GLY A 103 9.47 9.29 -5.21
C GLY A 103 8.28 8.34 -5.41
N THR A 104 8.54 7.07 -5.68
CA THR A 104 7.49 6.06 -5.90
C THR A 104 6.66 5.82 -4.64
N LYS A 105 7.31 5.69 -3.47
CA LYS A 105 6.59 5.56 -2.18
C LYS A 105 5.67 6.75 -1.92
N TYR A 106 6.18 7.96 -2.10
CA TYR A 106 5.40 9.19 -1.94
C TYR A 106 4.18 9.20 -2.87
N ASN A 107 4.39 8.93 -4.15
CA ASN A 107 3.34 8.94 -5.16
C ASN A 107 2.27 7.86 -4.89
N ASN A 108 2.67 6.63 -4.57
CA ASN A 108 1.73 5.54 -4.26
C ASN A 108 0.82 5.90 -3.08
N CYS A 109 1.38 6.50 -2.01
CA CYS A 109 0.57 6.95 -0.88
C CYS A 109 -0.48 8.00 -1.32
N TYR A 110 -0.10 9.00 -2.13
CA TYR A 110 -1.06 10.02 -2.57
C TYR A 110 -2.06 9.51 -3.61
N VAL A 111 -1.71 8.52 -4.42
CA VAL A 111 -2.69 7.83 -5.30
C VAL A 111 -3.76 7.14 -4.45
N ILE A 112 -3.35 6.41 -3.41
CA ILE A 112 -4.29 5.76 -2.48
C ILE A 112 -5.15 6.81 -1.76
N ILE A 113 -4.54 7.86 -1.21
CA ILE A 113 -5.25 8.95 -0.52
C ILE A 113 -6.29 9.60 -1.44
N GLY A 114 -5.94 9.89 -2.69
CA GLY A 114 -6.85 10.49 -3.66
C GLY A 114 -8.07 9.58 -3.95
N ARG A 115 -7.83 8.28 -4.15
CA ARG A 115 -8.89 7.28 -4.33
C ARG A 115 -9.78 7.18 -3.08
N CYS A 116 -9.19 7.14 -1.89
CA CYS A 116 -9.93 7.11 -0.63
C CYS A 116 -10.77 8.38 -0.42
N ASN A 117 -10.22 9.56 -0.70
CA ASN A 117 -10.95 10.81 -0.60
C ASN A 117 -12.21 10.80 -1.46
N ARG A 118 -12.13 10.28 -2.69
CA ARG A 118 -13.30 10.18 -3.57
C ARG A 118 -14.32 9.19 -3.01
N ILE A 119 -13.92 8.00 -2.57
CA ILE A 119 -14.81 7.03 -1.94
C ILE A 119 -15.53 7.64 -0.75
N ILE A 120 -14.80 8.28 0.17
CA ILE A 120 -15.35 8.86 1.39
C ILE A 120 -16.34 10.00 1.08
N SER A 121 -16.10 10.80 0.03
CA SER A 121 -16.97 11.91 -0.35
C SER A 121 -18.29 11.47 -0.99
N GLU A 122 -18.29 10.35 -1.73
CA GLU A 122 -19.44 9.91 -2.52
C GLU A 122 -20.32 8.88 -1.78
N ILE A 123 -19.72 8.08 -0.89
CA ILE A 123 -20.37 6.87 -0.36
C ILE A 123 -21.64 7.16 0.46
N ASP A 124 -21.70 8.29 1.16
CA ASP A 124 -22.84 8.63 1.99
C ASP A 124 -24.08 9.01 1.17
N GLN A 125 -23.90 9.40 -0.10
CA GLN A 125 -24.96 9.80 -1.03
C GLN A 125 -25.54 8.62 -1.83
N ALA A 126 -24.80 7.52 -1.95
CA ALA A 126 -25.24 6.34 -2.68
C ALA A 126 -26.33 5.59 -1.91
N ASP A 127 -27.25 4.92 -2.61
CA ASP A 127 -28.33 4.15 -2.01
C ASP A 127 -28.08 2.63 -2.14
N PHE A 128 -27.48 2.04 -1.10
CA PHE A 128 -27.29 0.60 -0.96
C PHE A 128 -27.19 0.21 0.51
N ASP A 129 -26.99 -1.07 0.81
CA ASP A 129 -26.99 -1.61 2.16
C ASP A 129 -26.09 -0.85 3.13
N ALA A 130 -26.62 -0.51 4.31
CA ALA A 130 -25.94 0.34 5.27
C ALA A 130 -24.71 -0.32 5.93
N GLU A 131 -24.72 -1.65 6.12
CA GLU A 131 -23.57 -2.39 6.67
C GLU A 131 -22.44 -2.45 5.63
N ALA A 132 -22.78 -2.73 4.37
CA ALA A 132 -21.82 -2.71 3.26
C ALA A 132 -21.21 -1.31 3.08
N LYS A 133 -22.04 -0.26 3.16
CA LYS A 133 -21.61 1.14 3.10
C LYS A 133 -20.62 1.46 4.21
N SER A 134 -20.95 1.11 5.45
CA SER A 134 -20.08 1.31 6.62
C SER A 134 -18.76 0.59 6.46
N ASN A 135 -18.77 -0.67 6.02
CA ASN A 135 -17.57 -1.46 5.79
C ASN A 135 -16.67 -0.83 4.71
N LEU A 136 -17.23 -0.47 3.55
CA LEU A 136 -16.45 0.11 2.45
C LEU A 136 -15.87 1.49 2.81
N LYS A 137 -16.64 2.33 3.53
CA LYS A 137 -16.14 3.60 4.07
C LYS A 137 -15.03 3.39 5.09
N GLY A 138 -15.19 2.45 6.00
CA GLY A 138 -14.18 2.10 7.00
C GLY A 138 -12.87 1.63 6.36
N GLN A 139 -12.93 0.85 5.28
CA GLN A 139 -11.75 0.44 4.53
C GLN A 139 -11.02 1.64 3.90
N ALA A 140 -11.75 2.57 3.28
CA ALA A 140 -11.17 3.77 2.68
C ALA A 140 -10.51 4.69 3.74
N LEU A 141 -11.16 4.87 4.90
CA LEU A 141 -10.60 5.63 6.02
C LEU A 141 -9.32 5.00 6.56
N PHE A 142 -9.32 3.67 6.76
CA PHE A 142 -8.11 2.96 7.18
C PHE A 142 -6.97 3.13 6.20
N LEU A 143 -7.21 2.93 4.90
CA LEU A 143 -6.18 3.06 3.87
C LEU A 143 -5.60 4.47 3.81
N ARG A 144 -6.44 5.50 3.98
CA ARG A 144 -5.99 6.89 4.04
C ARG A 144 -5.13 7.14 5.28
N ALA A 145 -5.57 6.70 6.45
CA ALA A 145 -4.81 6.79 7.69
C ALA A 145 -3.47 6.06 7.58
N PHE A 146 -3.45 4.86 7.02
CA PHE A 146 -2.26 4.05 6.83
C PHE A 146 -1.24 4.72 5.89
N CYS A 147 -1.71 5.32 4.79
CA CYS A 147 -0.84 6.08 3.89
C CYS A 147 -0.27 7.33 4.55
N TYR A 148 -1.08 8.09 5.30
CA TYR A 148 -0.57 9.24 6.04
C TYR A 148 0.39 8.84 7.16
N PHE A 149 0.18 7.71 7.82
CA PHE A 149 1.11 7.18 8.82
C PHE A 149 2.46 6.83 8.19
N ASN A 150 2.47 6.21 7.01
CA ASN A 150 3.69 6.02 6.24
C ASN A 150 4.35 7.37 5.88
N LEU A 151 3.58 8.29 5.29
CA LEU A 151 4.12 9.58 4.86
C LEU A 151 4.75 10.38 6.01
N VAL A 152 4.09 10.46 7.16
CA VAL A 152 4.61 11.25 8.28
C VAL A 152 5.88 10.67 8.90
N GLN A 153 6.01 9.33 8.90
CA GLN A 153 7.22 8.66 9.41
C GLN A 153 8.43 8.87 8.50
N TYR A 154 8.25 8.84 7.18
CA TYR A 154 9.35 9.02 6.21
C TYR A 154 9.65 10.49 5.91
N PHE A 155 8.64 11.36 5.85
CA PHE A 155 8.77 12.72 5.33
C PHE A 155 8.48 13.82 6.37
N GLY A 156 8.05 13.47 7.58
CA GLY A 156 7.58 14.45 8.56
C GLY A 156 6.24 15.08 8.14
N GLY A 157 6.10 16.39 8.29
CA GLY A 157 4.91 17.11 7.80
C GLY A 157 4.77 16.98 6.28
N VAL A 158 3.53 16.81 5.78
CA VAL A 158 3.22 16.61 4.36
C VAL A 158 1.93 17.33 3.98
N PRO A 159 1.67 17.63 2.69
CA PRO A 159 0.38 18.17 2.25
C PRO A 159 -0.80 17.28 2.67
N LEU A 160 -1.78 17.85 3.36
CA LEU A 160 -2.91 17.12 3.92
C LEU A 160 -4.15 17.27 3.04
N HIS A 161 -4.43 16.24 2.23
CA HIS A 161 -5.59 16.14 1.35
C HIS A 161 -6.64 15.22 1.97
N THR A 162 -7.74 15.79 2.42
CA THR A 162 -8.86 15.06 3.08
C THR A 162 -10.14 15.03 2.25
N THR A 163 -10.13 15.75 1.13
CA THR A 163 -11.22 15.84 0.14
C THR A 163 -10.67 15.63 -1.26
N PRO A 164 -11.48 15.21 -2.23
CA PRO A 164 -11.06 15.17 -3.62
C PRO A 164 -10.65 16.56 -4.11
N SER A 165 -9.57 16.66 -4.88
CA SER A 165 -9.22 17.89 -5.59
C SER A 165 -10.01 17.93 -6.89
N THR A 166 -10.83 18.95 -7.07
CA THR A 166 -11.69 19.12 -8.24
C THR A 166 -11.12 20.10 -9.25
N VAL A 167 -10.24 20.99 -8.80
CA VAL A 167 -9.53 21.97 -9.62
C VAL A 167 -8.04 21.89 -9.36
N TYR A 168 -7.25 22.37 -10.32
CA TYR A 168 -5.79 22.28 -10.28
C TYR A 168 -5.17 22.94 -9.03
N GLU A 169 -5.71 24.08 -8.61
CA GLU A 169 -5.21 24.85 -7.46
C GLU A 169 -5.35 24.10 -6.13
N GLU A 170 -6.37 23.26 -5.98
CA GLU A 170 -6.59 22.44 -4.78
C GLU A 170 -5.56 21.33 -4.61
N ALA A 171 -4.88 20.95 -5.69
CA ALA A 171 -3.80 19.97 -5.65
C ALA A 171 -2.53 20.50 -4.96
N PHE A 172 -2.36 21.83 -4.90
CA PHE A 172 -1.19 22.47 -4.32
C PHE A 172 -1.47 22.96 -2.91
N LYS A 173 -1.27 22.07 -1.93
CA LYS A 173 -1.36 22.45 -0.51
C LYS A 173 0.03 22.62 0.08
N PRO A 174 0.22 23.55 1.02
CA PRO A 174 1.45 23.61 1.80
C PRO A 174 1.58 22.34 2.66
N ARG A 175 2.78 22.10 3.16
CA ARG A 175 3.01 21.04 4.15
C ARG A 175 2.24 21.37 5.42
N ALA A 176 1.41 20.43 5.87
CA ALA A 176 0.87 20.44 7.21
C ALA A 176 1.96 20.07 8.22
N SER A 177 1.79 20.46 9.46
CA SER A 177 2.68 20.04 10.55
C SER A 177 2.55 18.54 10.83
N VAL A 178 3.55 17.96 11.48
CA VAL A 178 3.53 16.57 11.93
C VAL A 178 2.30 16.30 12.81
N ASP A 179 2.00 17.23 13.71
CA ASP A 179 0.86 17.09 14.64
C ASP A 179 -0.49 17.07 13.90
N GLU A 180 -0.70 17.98 12.93
CA GLU A 180 -1.92 17.99 12.11
C GLU A 180 -2.09 16.68 11.31
N VAL A 181 -0.99 16.10 10.81
CA VAL A 181 -1.05 14.82 10.10
C VAL A 181 -1.43 13.70 11.08
N TYR A 182 -0.82 13.63 12.26
CA TYR A 182 -1.20 12.64 13.27
C TYR A 182 -2.63 12.79 13.77
N GLU A 183 -3.14 14.00 13.94
CA GLU A 183 -4.55 14.25 14.28
C GLU A 183 -5.48 13.66 13.22
N GLN A 184 -5.18 13.86 11.94
CA GLN A 184 -5.98 13.28 10.87
C GLN A 184 -5.89 11.74 10.84
N ILE A 185 -4.72 11.17 11.06
CA ILE A 185 -4.53 9.71 11.14
C ILE A 185 -5.37 9.13 12.27
N MET A 186 -5.31 9.72 13.46
CA MET A 186 -6.09 9.26 14.61
C MET A 186 -7.59 9.35 14.36
N LYS A 187 -8.06 10.44 13.74
CA LYS A 187 -9.46 10.61 13.37
C LYS A 187 -9.93 9.51 12.41
N ASP A 188 -9.20 9.30 11.33
CA ASP A 188 -9.55 8.30 10.32
C ASP A 188 -9.49 6.88 10.86
N ALA A 189 -8.45 6.55 11.65
CA ALA A 189 -8.29 5.23 12.23
C ALA A 189 -9.38 4.92 13.29
N GLN A 190 -9.78 5.93 14.07
CA GLN A 190 -10.88 5.78 15.04
C GLN A 190 -12.20 5.55 14.30
N GLU A 191 -12.54 6.39 13.32
CA GLU A 191 -13.78 6.24 12.54
C GLU A 191 -13.78 4.90 11.79
N ALA A 192 -12.65 4.48 11.23
CA ALA A 192 -12.51 3.16 10.61
C ALA A 192 -12.77 2.01 11.61
N SER A 193 -12.24 2.11 12.83
CA SER A 193 -12.50 1.12 13.89
C SER A 193 -13.97 1.01 14.25
N ASP A 194 -14.72 2.11 14.21
CA ASP A 194 -16.15 2.13 14.54
C ASP A 194 -17.00 1.55 13.40
N LEU A 195 -16.57 1.68 12.15
CA LEU A 195 -17.30 1.27 10.95
C LEU A 195 -16.97 -0.17 10.49
N LEU A 196 -15.74 -0.63 10.72
CA LEU A 196 -15.27 -1.93 10.22
C LEU A 196 -15.81 -3.09 11.05
N PRO A 197 -16.18 -4.21 10.40
CA PRO A 197 -16.52 -5.44 11.11
C PRO A 197 -15.28 -6.07 11.76
N VAL A 198 -15.51 -6.96 12.72
CA VAL A 198 -14.44 -7.82 13.28
C VAL A 198 -13.90 -8.78 12.23
N LYS A 199 -12.69 -9.33 12.43
CA LYS A 199 -12.01 -10.16 11.45
C LYS A 199 -12.84 -11.36 10.97
N SER A 200 -13.49 -12.06 11.89
CA SER A 200 -14.32 -13.25 11.57
C SER A 200 -15.55 -12.95 10.71
N ARG A 201 -15.97 -11.68 10.63
CA ARG A 201 -17.09 -11.21 9.79
C ARG A 201 -16.61 -10.44 8.55
N GLN A 202 -15.31 -10.21 8.42
CA GLN A 202 -14.74 -9.48 7.31
C GLN A 202 -14.37 -10.44 6.17
N GLU A 203 -14.44 -9.95 4.95
CA GLU A 203 -13.91 -10.64 3.78
C GLU A 203 -12.38 -10.83 3.91
N VAL A 204 -11.90 -12.02 3.59
CA VAL A 204 -10.47 -12.36 3.68
C VAL A 204 -9.63 -11.43 2.83
N GLY A 205 -8.54 -10.93 3.42
CA GLY A 205 -7.64 -9.97 2.76
C GLY A 205 -8.04 -8.50 2.88
N ARG A 206 -9.19 -8.22 3.52
CA ARG A 206 -9.63 -6.85 3.83
C ARG A 206 -9.24 -6.45 5.24
N VAL A 207 -9.10 -5.17 5.44
CA VAL A 207 -8.88 -4.60 6.79
C VAL A 207 -10.14 -4.77 7.65
N SER A 208 -9.92 -5.05 8.92
CA SER A 208 -10.94 -5.26 9.92
C SER A 208 -10.86 -4.24 11.04
N LYS A 209 -11.81 -4.27 11.97
CA LYS A 209 -11.78 -3.44 13.18
C LYS A 209 -10.44 -3.53 13.90
N GLY A 210 -9.91 -4.74 14.10
CA GLY A 210 -8.61 -4.93 14.75
C GLY A 210 -7.43 -4.35 13.96
N SER A 211 -7.52 -4.28 12.63
CA SER A 211 -6.50 -3.59 11.81
C SER A 211 -6.47 -2.09 12.11
N ALA A 212 -7.64 -1.45 12.19
CA ALA A 212 -7.76 -0.04 12.51
C ALA A 212 -7.33 0.27 13.95
N GLN A 213 -7.70 -0.57 14.91
CA GLN A 213 -7.28 -0.44 16.31
C GLN A 213 -5.76 -0.63 16.46
N THR A 214 -5.16 -1.55 15.72
CA THR A 214 -3.69 -1.75 15.75
C THR A 214 -2.97 -0.54 15.17
N LEU A 215 -3.43 0.02 14.07
CA LEU A 215 -2.88 1.26 13.51
C LEU A 215 -2.97 2.40 14.53
N LEU A 216 -4.14 2.59 15.13
CA LEU A 216 -4.37 3.64 16.14
C LEU A 216 -3.46 3.45 17.37
N GLY A 217 -3.33 2.22 17.86
CA GLY A 217 -2.42 1.88 18.96
C GLY A 217 -0.96 2.20 18.61
N ASN A 218 -0.51 1.89 17.40
CA ASN A 218 0.84 2.25 16.92
C ASN A 218 1.04 3.78 16.87
N VAL A 219 0.04 4.52 16.41
CA VAL A 219 0.07 6.00 16.42
C VAL A 219 0.21 6.52 17.85
N TYR A 220 -0.57 6.01 18.79
CA TYR A 220 -0.45 6.38 20.20
C TYR A 220 0.93 6.07 20.80
N MET A 221 1.54 4.93 20.43
CA MET A 221 2.92 4.61 20.86
C MET A 221 3.93 5.63 20.32
N VAL A 222 3.86 5.99 19.06
CA VAL A 222 4.75 7.02 18.46
C VAL A 222 4.59 8.37 19.15
N LEU A 223 3.36 8.74 19.50
CA LEU A 223 3.05 9.98 20.22
C LEU A 223 3.30 9.88 21.73
N LYS A 224 3.82 8.74 22.24
CA LYS A 224 4.06 8.46 23.65
C LYS A 224 2.79 8.54 24.53
N ARG A 225 1.63 8.34 23.94
CA ARG A 225 0.34 8.25 24.61
C ARG A 225 0.11 6.82 25.09
N TRP A 226 0.92 6.40 26.08
CA TRP A 226 1.03 5.00 26.50
C TRP A 226 -0.26 4.40 27.05
N ALA A 227 -1.06 5.19 27.78
CA ALA A 227 -2.30 4.71 28.34
C ALA A 227 -3.35 4.41 27.26
N GLU A 228 -3.48 5.28 26.25
CA GLU A 228 -4.37 5.07 25.13
C GLU A 228 -3.89 3.94 24.22
N ALA A 229 -2.58 3.83 24.01
CA ALA A 229 -2.00 2.71 23.26
C ALA A 229 -2.32 1.37 23.94
N GLU A 230 -2.07 1.28 25.26
CA GLU A 230 -2.36 0.07 26.05
C GLU A 230 -3.85 -0.31 25.97
N GLN A 231 -4.75 0.65 26.18
CA GLN A 231 -6.18 0.42 26.13
C GLN A 231 -6.60 -0.12 24.75
N THR A 232 -6.20 0.56 23.68
CA THR A 232 -6.60 0.21 22.32
C THR A 232 -6.05 -1.16 21.89
N LEU A 233 -4.78 -1.44 22.20
CA LEU A 233 -4.16 -2.73 21.85
C LEU A 233 -4.70 -3.89 22.71
N LYS A 234 -5.07 -3.64 23.99
CA LYS A 234 -5.77 -4.63 24.81
C LYS A 234 -7.11 -5.05 24.21
N GLU A 235 -7.85 -4.14 23.59
CA GLU A 235 -9.09 -4.48 22.89
C GLU A 235 -8.84 -5.47 21.74
N VAL A 236 -7.76 -5.30 20.97
CA VAL A 236 -7.37 -6.24 19.91
C VAL A 236 -7.04 -7.62 20.51
N VAL A 237 -6.20 -7.65 21.54
CA VAL A 237 -5.78 -8.91 22.19
C VAL A 237 -6.95 -9.64 22.83
N SER A 238 -7.86 -8.93 23.48
CA SER A 238 -9.00 -9.51 24.19
C SER A 238 -10.21 -9.81 23.31
N SER A 239 -10.17 -9.43 22.02
CA SER A 239 -11.28 -9.61 21.07
C SER A 239 -11.60 -11.10 20.79
N GLY A 240 -10.63 -11.99 20.96
CA GLY A 240 -10.72 -13.40 20.56
C GLY A 240 -10.58 -13.63 19.05
N GLU A 241 -10.36 -12.57 18.28
CA GLU A 241 -10.19 -12.64 16.82
C GLU A 241 -8.79 -13.02 16.38
N TYR A 242 -7.81 -12.87 17.27
CA TYR A 242 -6.39 -13.06 17.01
C TYR A 242 -5.75 -13.97 18.06
N GLU A 243 -4.79 -14.78 17.61
CA GLU A 243 -4.07 -15.74 18.45
C GLU A 243 -2.66 -15.95 17.90
N LEU A 244 -1.65 -15.99 18.77
CA LEU A 244 -0.30 -16.32 18.33
C LEU A 244 -0.22 -17.78 17.88
N LEU A 245 0.46 -18.03 16.77
CA LEU A 245 0.67 -19.38 16.28
C LEU A 245 1.74 -20.10 17.12
N ALA A 246 1.52 -21.38 17.38
CA ALA A 246 2.44 -22.19 18.20
C ALA A 246 3.80 -22.41 17.52
N ASP A 247 3.82 -22.43 16.18
CA ASP A 247 5.02 -22.57 15.37
C ASP A 247 5.27 -21.30 14.56
N TYR A 248 6.35 -20.61 14.89
CA TYR A 248 6.75 -19.35 14.24
C TYR A 248 6.96 -19.52 12.73
N GLY A 249 7.54 -20.63 12.28
CA GLY A 249 7.76 -20.88 10.85
C GLY A 249 6.47 -20.98 10.04
N SER A 250 5.36 -21.37 10.68
CA SER A 250 4.07 -21.49 10.02
C SER A 250 3.45 -20.16 9.59
N ILE A 251 3.94 -19.02 10.15
CA ILE A 251 3.53 -17.66 9.76
C ILE A 251 3.82 -17.43 8.26
N TYR A 252 4.94 -17.93 7.77
CA TYR A 252 5.42 -17.72 6.40
C TYR A 252 4.91 -18.78 5.40
N SER A 253 4.11 -19.74 5.85
CA SER A 253 3.58 -20.78 4.97
C SER A 253 2.56 -20.21 3.98
N ILE A 254 2.77 -20.44 2.69
CA ILE A 254 1.84 -20.04 1.62
C ILE A 254 0.44 -20.66 1.83
N SER A 255 0.38 -21.86 2.41
CA SER A 255 -0.89 -22.53 2.73
C SER A 255 -1.60 -21.98 3.97
N ASN A 256 -0.95 -21.10 4.71
CA ASN A 256 -1.46 -20.54 5.96
C ASN A 256 -1.64 -19.00 5.90
N LYS A 257 -1.98 -18.47 4.74
CA LYS A 257 -2.26 -17.02 4.59
C LYS A 257 -3.48 -16.61 5.41
N ASN A 258 -3.47 -15.34 5.86
CA ASN A 258 -4.56 -14.75 6.64
C ASN A 258 -4.91 -15.54 7.92
N HIS A 259 -3.92 -16.20 8.52
CA HIS A 259 -4.05 -17.00 9.73
C HIS A 259 -4.47 -16.15 10.95
N LYS A 260 -4.67 -16.79 12.10
CA LYS A 260 -5.16 -16.11 13.32
C LYS A 260 -4.22 -15.04 13.87
N GLU A 261 -2.92 -15.17 13.70
CA GLU A 261 -1.95 -14.14 14.13
C GLU A 261 -1.93 -12.92 13.21
N SER A 262 -2.33 -13.09 11.95
CA SER A 262 -2.33 -12.02 10.96
C SER A 262 -3.45 -11.00 11.24
N ILE A 263 -3.07 -9.73 11.40
CA ILE A 263 -4.01 -8.62 11.58
C ILE A 263 -4.42 -8.02 10.24
N PHE A 264 -3.46 -7.81 9.37
CA PHE A 264 -3.64 -7.35 7.99
C PHE A 264 -2.48 -7.82 7.11
N GLU A 265 -2.79 -8.36 5.96
CA GLU A 265 -1.82 -8.81 4.96
C GLU A 265 -2.10 -8.19 3.60
N ILE A 266 -1.05 -7.70 2.94
CA ILE A 266 -1.15 -7.29 1.54
C ILE A 266 -1.19 -8.54 0.68
N GLN A 267 -2.29 -8.70 -0.06
CA GLN A 267 -2.55 -9.93 -0.78
C GLN A 267 -1.80 -10.00 -2.10
N TYR A 268 -1.02 -11.05 -2.27
CA TYR A 268 -0.35 -11.42 -3.51
C TYR A 268 -0.86 -12.76 -4.00
N MET A 269 -0.86 -12.97 -5.30
CA MET A 269 -1.16 -14.27 -5.90
C MET A 269 -0.16 -14.60 -7.00
N GLN A 270 0.07 -15.90 -7.22
CA GLN A 270 0.95 -16.39 -8.27
C GLN A 270 0.25 -16.27 -9.63
N ASP A 271 0.24 -15.07 -10.18
CA ASP A 271 -0.28 -14.82 -11.53
C ASP A 271 0.55 -13.74 -12.21
N ALA A 272 1.50 -14.17 -13.02
CA ALA A 272 2.38 -13.27 -13.77
C ALA A 272 1.62 -12.44 -14.82
N SER A 273 0.47 -12.92 -15.32
CA SER A 273 -0.30 -12.25 -16.35
C SER A 273 -1.04 -11.03 -15.81
N LEU A 274 -1.40 -11.06 -14.52
CA LEU A 274 -2.09 -9.98 -13.83
C LEU A 274 -1.16 -9.06 -13.03
N GLY A 275 0.15 -9.36 -12.98
CA GLY A 275 1.11 -8.56 -12.23
C GLY A 275 0.86 -8.53 -10.71
N GLN A 276 0.25 -9.59 -10.15
CA GLN A 276 -0.17 -9.64 -8.74
C GLN A 276 0.74 -10.48 -7.87
N GLN A 277 1.90 -10.87 -8.37
CA GLN A 277 2.87 -11.67 -7.65
C GLN A 277 3.78 -10.82 -6.76
N SER A 278 4.31 -11.43 -5.69
CA SER A 278 5.40 -10.86 -4.90
C SER A 278 6.75 -11.21 -5.54
N ASP A 279 7.66 -10.25 -5.53
CA ASP A 279 9.01 -10.41 -6.08
C ASP A 279 10.08 -10.66 -5.00
N PHE A 280 9.72 -10.67 -3.72
CA PHE A 280 10.68 -10.71 -2.60
C PHE A 280 11.67 -11.86 -2.71
N ILE A 281 11.20 -13.08 -3.00
CA ILE A 281 12.08 -14.23 -3.05
C ILE A 281 13.19 -14.06 -4.10
N TYR A 282 12.88 -13.45 -5.22
CA TYR A 282 13.88 -13.23 -6.28
C TYR A 282 14.86 -12.12 -5.91
N ARG A 283 14.37 -11.03 -5.35
CA ARG A 283 15.20 -9.89 -4.96
C ARG A 283 16.18 -10.25 -3.84
N PHE A 284 15.76 -11.11 -2.92
CA PHE A 284 16.53 -11.48 -1.73
C PHE A 284 17.47 -12.68 -1.97
N LEU A 285 17.19 -13.52 -2.99
CA LEU A 285 18.09 -14.59 -3.36
C LEU A 285 19.45 -14.05 -3.83
N PRO A 286 20.55 -14.73 -3.48
CA PRO A 286 21.84 -14.42 -4.07
C PRO A 286 21.78 -14.47 -5.60
N TYR A 287 22.59 -13.64 -6.27
CA TYR A 287 22.66 -13.69 -7.73
C TYR A 287 23.07 -15.08 -8.22
N MET A 288 22.21 -15.65 -9.07
CA MET A 288 22.43 -16.98 -9.63
C MET A 288 21.79 -17.12 -11.02
N THR A 289 22.30 -18.02 -11.82
CA THR A 289 21.81 -18.26 -13.18
C THR A 289 20.51 -19.06 -13.23
N ASN A 290 20.18 -19.80 -12.17
CA ASN A 290 18.97 -20.63 -12.10
C ASN A 290 18.26 -20.50 -10.74
N PRO A 291 17.49 -19.43 -10.52
CA PRO A 291 16.74 -19.25 -9.28
C PRO A 291 15.71 -20.35 -9.00
N SER A 292 15.18 -21.02 -10.04
CA SER A 292 14.21 -22.10 -9.89
C SER A 292 14.72 -23.31 -9.14
N ALA A 293 16.03 -23.53 -9.12
CA ALA A 293 16.64 -24.58 -8.32
C ALA A 293 16.39 -24.41 -6.82
N ILE A 294 16.18 -23.17 -6.36
CA ILE A 294 15.90 -22.86 -4.95
C ILE A 294 14.40 -22.63 -4.74
N THR A 295 13.76 -21.89 -5.61
CA THR A 295 12.35 -21.53 -5.46
C THR A 295 11.40 -22.70 -5.73
N GLY A 296 11.87 -23.76 -6.42
CA GLY A 296 11.04 -24.87 -6.84
C GLY A 296 9.97 -24.51 -7.87
N THR A 297 9.97 -23.29 -8.38
CA THR A 297 8.96 -22.84 -9.36
C THR A 297 9.40 -23.17 -10.78
N THR A 298 8.58 -23.91 -11.51
CA THR A 298 8.74 -24.20 -12.93
C THR A 298 7.40 -23.92 -13.64
N PRO A 299 7.38 -23.47 -14.90
CA PRO A 299 8.49 -23.32 -15.83
C PRO A 299 9.15 -21.94 -15.84
N ASN A 300 8.63 -20.91 -15.17
CA ASN A 300 9.20 -19.57 -15.25
C ASN A 300 9.47 -18.98 -13.85
N PRO A 301 10.69 -19.15 -13.36
CA PRO A 301 11.01 -18.88 -11.98
C PRO A 301 11.15 -17.39 -11.64
N CYS A 302 11.69 -16.59 -12.53
CA CYS A 302 11.96 -15.17 -12.25
C CYS A 302 11.41 -14.33 -13.39
N PRO A 303 10.52 -13.36 -13.11
CA PRO A 303 10.09 -12.39 -14.11
C PRO A 303 11.33 -11.69 -14.74
N SER A 304 11.31 -11.50 -16.03
CA SER A 304 12.46 -10.91 -16.77
C SER A 304 12.79 -9.47 -16.35
N ASN A 305 11.86 -8.80 -15.71
CA ASN A 305 11.97 -7.43 -15.22
C ASN A 305 12.32 -7.34 -13.72
N VAL A 306 12.48 -8.47 -13.04
CA VAL A 306 12.84 -8.49 -11.62
C VAL A 306 14.34 -8.68 -11.47
N ASP A 307 14.97 -7.71 -10.85
CA ASP A 307 16.36 -7.81 -10.45
C ASP A 307 16.51 -8.78 -9.26
N HIS A 308 17.58 -9.54 -9.25
CA HIS A 308 17.94 -10.45 -8.18
C HIS A 308 19.42 -10.33 -7.88
N GLY A 309 19.81 -10.46 -6.62
CA GLY A 309 21.19 -10.26 -6.24
C GLY A 309 21.48 -10.15 -4.76
N GLY A 310 20.56 -10.59 -3.90
CA GLY A 310 20.74 -10.52 -2.45
C GLY A 310 20.59 -9.10 -1.93
N PHE A 311 19.60 -8.38 -2.41
CA PHE A 311 19.41 -6.95 -2.09
C PHE A 311 18.99 -6.67 -0.64
N ASN A 312 18.67 -7.68 0.12
CA ASN A 312 18.36 -7.57 1.55
C ASN A 312 19.02 -8.74 2.30
N THR A 313 20.34 -8.78 2.22
CA THR A 313 21.13 -9.87 2.83
C THR A 313 21.32 -9.60 4.31
N PRO A 314 20.99 -10.56 5.20
CA PRO A 314 21.20 -10.40 6.62
C PRO A 314 22.70 -10.24 6.96
N THR A 315 22.99 -9.33 7.87
CA THR A 315 24.36 -9.11 8.38
C THR A 315 24.79 -10.26 9.29
N ILE A 316 26.09 -10.45 9.43
CA ILE A 316 26.61 -11.44 10.39
C ILE A 316 26.25 -11.08 11.84
N ASP A 317 26.09 -9.79 12.12
CA ASP A 317 25.72 -9.31 13.46
C ASP A 317 24.28 -9.69 13.78
N LEU A 318 23.34 -9.57 12.82
CA LEU A 318 21.98 -10.07 12.98
C LEU A 318 21.97 -11.57 13.21
N ILE A 319 22.73 -12.35 12.41
CA ILE A 319 22.79 -13.81 12.57
C ILE A 319 23.32 -14.19 13.96
N ASN A 320 24.35 -13.52 14.44
CA ASN A 320 24.94 -13.74 15.75
C ASN A 320 24.06 -13.25 16.93
N ALA A 321 23.10 -12.36 16.68
CA ALA A 321 22.17 -11.89 17.70
C ALA A 321 21.10 -12.93 18.09
N TYR A 322 20.88 -13.94 17.24
CA TYR A 322 19.96 -15.02 17.60
C TYR A 322 20.58 -15.93 18.65
N GLU A 323 19.82 -16.23 19.68
CA GLU A 323 20.24 -17.17 20.73
C GLU A 323 20.28 -18.60 20.20
N LYS A 324 21.13 -19.44 20.84
CA LYS A 324 21.22 -20.86 20.46
C LYS A 324 19.87 -21.56 20.63
N GLY A 325 19.32 -22.07 19.53
CA GLY A 325 18.04 -22.80 19.50
C GLY A 325 16.83 -21.89 19.32
N ASP A 326 17.04 -20.61 18.99
CA ASP A 326 15.96 -19.72 18.56
C ASP A 326 15.42 -20.15 17.22
N LYS A 327 14.17 -20.63 17.22
CA LYS A 327 13.49 -21.12 16.00
C LYS A 327 13.20 -20.03 14.97
N ARG A 328 13.28 -18.77 15.36
CA ARG A 328 13.07 -17.64 14.44
C ARG A 328 14.18 -17.53 13.41
N LEU A 329 15.41 -17.95 13.75
CA LEU A 329 16.54 -17.91 12.82
C LEU A 329 16.23 -18.69 11.53
N ASP A 330 15.87 -19.96 11.65
CA ASP A 330 15.61 -20.84 10.51
C ASP A 330 14.40 -20.39 9.67
N ALA A 331 13.45 -19.71 10.29
CA ALA A 331 12.25 -19.20 9.63
C ALA A 331 12.46 -17.84 8.94
N SER A 332 13.42 -17.05 9.43
CA SER A 332 13.68 -15.67 8.94
C SER A 332 14.82 -15.60 7.94
N ILE A 333 15.82 -16.49 8.06
CA ILE A 333 17.06 -16.44 7.28
C ILE A 333 17.27 -17.78 6.56
N GLY A 334 17.15 -17.74 5.23
CA GLY A 334 17.46 -18.89 4.38
C GLY A 334 18.96 -18.99 4.10
N MET A 335 19.55 -20.16 4.33
CA MET A 335 20.92 -20.46 3.87
C MET A 335 20.87 -21.19 2.54
N VAL A 336 21.63 -20.69 1.57
CA VAL A 336 21.74 -21.28 0.24
C VAL A 336 23.18 -21.67 0.00
N GLU A 337 23.43 -22.97 -0.17
CA GLU A 337 24.72 -23.50 -0.60
C GLU A 337 24.66 -23.85 -2.09
N GLY A 338 25.59 -23.32 -2.86
CA GLY A 338 25.73 -23.60 -4.29
C GLY A 338 27.13 -24.06 -4.65
N LYS A 339 27.24 -25.02 -5.58
CA LYS A 339 28.52 -25.30 -6.26
C LYS A 339 28.63 -24.46 -7.51
N LEU A 340 29.72 -23.70 -7.63
CA LEU A 340 30.05 -23.05 -8.89
C LEU A 340 30.41 -24.12 -9.90
N LEU A 341 29.48 -24.51 -10.76
CA LEU A 341 29.77 -25.38 -11.91
C LEU A 341 30.24 -24.50 -13.06
N SER A 342 31.48 -23.97 -12.96
CA SER A 342 32.12 -23.36 -14.10
C SER A 342 32.77 -24.47 -14.93
N LEU A 343 32.17 -24.73 -16.07
CA LEU A 343 32.76 -25.69 -17.03
C LEU A 343 33.69 -25.02 -18.03
N ILE A 344 33.74 -23.67 -18.11
CA ILE A 344 34.58 -22.97 -19.08
C ILE A 344 34.98 -21.60 -18.54
N HIS A 345 36.27 -21.32 -18.47
CA HIS A 345 36.95 -20.10 -18.07
C HIS A 345 36.84 -19.70 -16.58
N ILE A 346 37.57 -20.43 -15.76
CA ILE A 346 38.28 -19.77 -14.68
C ILE A 346 39.56 -19.19 -15.33
N SER A 347 39.51 -17.92 -15.73
CA SER A 347 40.74 -17.16 -15.79
C SER A 347 41.14 -16.97 -14.33
N GLU A 348 42.27 -17.53 -13.95
CA GLU A 348 42.87 -17.28 -12.64
C GLU A 348 42.91 -15.78 -12.40
N PRO A 349 42.55 -15.31 -11.17
CA PRO A 349 42.78 -13.93 -10.84
C PRO A 349 44.29 -13.67 -10.93
N THR A 350 44.70 -12.94 -11.94
CA THR A 350 46.04 -12.39 -12.00
C THR A 350 46.21 -11.52 -10.76
N ARG A 351 47.01 -12.03 -9.83
CA ARG A 351 47.56 -11.24 -8.73
C ARG A 351 48.45 -10.16 -9.34
N HIS A 352 48.07 -8.92 -9.19
CA HIS A 352 48.95 -7.77 -9.23
C HIS A 352 48.84 -7.00 -7.93
#